data_ab1539060493b8ca389f65a078fc7373
#
_entry.id   ab1539060493b8ca389f65a078fc7373
#
_cell.length_a   1.000
_cell.length_b   1.000
_cell.length_c   1.000
_cell.angle_alpha   90.00
_cell.angle_beta   90.00
_cell.angle_gamma   90.00
#
_symmetry.space_group_name_H-M   'P 1'
#
loop_
_entity.id
_entity.type
_entity.pdbx_description
1 polymer ?
#
loop_
_entity_poly.entity_id
_entity_poly.type
_entity_poly.pdbx_seq_one_letter_code
_entity_poly.pdbx_strand_id
1 'polypeptide(L)'
;MSQGAFTVRPLAYGDLPQVMSIERRAFSTPWSLAMFVLEISKPSGVCLAATDALDRVVGYLICARYDTVWHLMNIATEPDLRRHGIARTLLTEMIWRAGTESEYTLEVRTSNAAAIALYQQFGFRSAGTRPRYYRDNGEDAMIMWRTAPTATTGAAG
;
A
#
# COMPACT_ATOMS: atom_id res chain seq x y z
N MET A 1 -6.05 -5.93 -23.09
CA MET A 1 -5.97 -5.66 -22.76
C MET A 1 -5.53 -4.71 -22.00
N SER A 2 -6.12 -4.29 -21.42
CA SER A 2 -5.74 -3.19 -20.66
C SER A 2 -4.88 -3.51 -19.51
N GLN A 3 -4.72 -4.72 -19.18
CA GLN A 3 -3.84 -5.02 -18.10
C GLN A 3 -2.43 -4.64 -18.40
N GLY A 4 -2.04 -4.67 -19.65
CA GLY A 4 -0.71 -4.27 -20.00
C GLY A 4 -0.51 -2.78 -19.99
N ALA A 5 -1.54 -2.01 -19.66
CA ALA A 5 -1.46 -0.57 -19.78
C ALA A 5 -0.77 0.11 -18.61
N PHE A 6 -0.45 -0.61 -17.54
CA PHE A 6 0.14 0.00 -16.35
C PHE A 6 1.56 -0.48 -16.13
N THR A 7 2.42 0.43 -15.75
CA THR A 7 3.81 0.14 -15.41
C THR A 7 4.05 0.58 -13.98
N VAL A 8 4.85 -0.16 -13.22
CA VAL A 8 5.22 0.22 -11.86
C VAL A 8 6.70 0.57 -11.84
N ARG A 9 7.01 1.70 -11.25
CA ARG A 9 8.39 2.17 -11.12
C ARG A 9 8.57 2.89 -9.78
N PRO A 10 9.82 3.15 -9.37
CA PRO A 10 10.03 3.93 -8.16
C PRO A 10 9.39 5.31 -8.27
N LEU A 11 8.82 5.75 -7.16
CA LEU A 11 8.20 7.06 -7.07
C LEU A 11 9.30 8.13 -7.03
N ALA A 12 9.14 9.16 -7.85
CA ALA A 12 10.09 10.26 -7.91
C ALA A 12 9.46 11.52 -7.34
N TYR A 13 10.30 12.47 -6.93
CA TYR A 13 9.77 13.74 -6.41
C TYR A 13 8.90 14.45 -7.44
N GLY A 14 9.22 14.32 -8.72
CA GLY A 14 8.41 14.93 -9.78
C GLY A 14 7.02 14.38 -9.90
N ASP A 15 6.75 13.21 -9.32
CA ASP A 15 5.42 12.61 -9.34
C ASP A 15 4.50 13.22 -8.27
N LEU A 16 5.05 13.95 -7.30
CA LEU A 16 4.30 14.36 -6.12
C LEU A 16 3.10 15.25 -6.43
N PRO A 17 3.12 16.17 -7.40
CA PRO A 17 1.90 16.90 -7.72
C PRO A 17 0.73 15.99 -8.08
N GLN A 18 0.99 14.96 -8.89
CA GLN A 18 -0.05 14.01 -9.26
C GLN A 18 -0.46 13.14 -8.09
N VAL A 19 0.51 12.69 -7.29
CA VAL A 19 0.25 11.90 -6.08
C VAL A 19 -0.63 12.67 -5.12
N MET A 20 -0.30 13.95 -4.88
CA MET A 20 -1.09 14.79 -3.98
C MET A 20 -2.51 14.96 -4.48
N SER A 21 -2.70 15.08 -5.78
CA SER A 21 -4.04 15.19 -6.35
C SER A 21 -4.85 13.93 -6.07
N ILE A 22 -4.26 12.76 -6.27
CA ILE A 22 -4.94 11.50 -5.99
C ILE A 22 -5.24 11.36 -4.51
N GLU A 23 -4.24 11.68 -3.68
CA GLU A 23 -4.37 11.58 -2.22
C GLU A 23 -5.56 12.40 -1.70
N ARG A 24 -5.68 13.64 -2.17
CA ARG A 24 -6.76 14.52 -1.72
C ARG A 24 -8.13 14.03 -2.16
N ARG A 25 -8.22 13.32 -3.29
CA ARG A 25 -9.49 12.79 -3.76
C ARG A 25 -9.81 11.42 -3.17
N ALA A 26 -8.80 10.70 -2.74
CA ALA A 26 -8.98 9.34 -2.24
C ALA A 26 -9.24 9.29 -0.73
N PHE A 27 -8.76 10.27 0.03
CA PHE A 27 -8.82 10.21 1.49
C PHE A 27 -9.41 11.48 2.09
N SER A 28 -10.19 11.31 3.15
CA SER A 28 -10.76 12.44 3.87
C SER A 28 -9.72 13.16 4.73
N THR A 29 -8.65 12.45 5.12
CA THR A 29 -7.56 13.03 5.90
C THR A 29 -6.27 12.76 5.16
N PRO A 30 -5.99 13.53 4.09
CA PRO A 30 -4.85 13.22 3.23
C PRO A 30 -3.53 13.53 3.90
N TRP A 31 -2.50 12.82 3.49
CA TRP A 31 -1.12 13.14 3.87
C TRP A 31 -0.74 14.51 3.31
N SER A 32 0.14 15.20 4.03
CA SER A 32 0.74 16.44 3.53
C SER A 32 1.88 16.10 2.56
N LEU A 33 2.29 17.12 1.79
CA LEU A 33 3.45 16.98 0.93
C LEU A 33 4.69 16.58 1.73
N ALA A 34 4.88 17.17 2.92
CA ALA A 34 6.04 16.88 3.75
C ALA A 34 6.10 15.41 4.14
N MET A 35 4.97 14.79 4.40
CA MET A 35 4.94 13.38 4.75
C MET A 35 5.42 12.51 3.60
N PHE A 36 5.02 12.81 2.38
CA PHE A 36 5.50 12.08 1.21
C PHE A 36 7.00 12.29 1.00
N VAL A 37 7.46 13.53 1.11
CA VAL A 37 8.88 13.84 0.94
C VAL A 37 9.72 13.06 1.95
N LEU A 38 9.25 13.04 3.20
CA LEU A 38 9.97 12.31 4.25
C LEU A 38 10.13 10.83 3.89
N GLU A 39 9.05 10.20 3.45
CA GLU A 39 9.11 8.77 3.14
C GLU A 39 9.94 8.46 1.91
N ILE A 40 9.82 9.26 0.86
CA ILE A 40 10.59 9.05 -0.37
C ILE A 40 12.06 9.25 -0.12
N SER A 41 12.42 10.13 0.83
CA SER A 41 13.81 10.44 1.12
C SER A 41 14.53 9.34 1.90
N LYS A 42 13.80 8.41 2.49
CA LYS A 42 14.43 7.33 3.25
C LYS A 42 15.10 6.34 2.30
N PRO A 43 16.34 5.94 2.59
CA PRO A 43 17.06 5.03 1.68
C PRO A 43 16.53 3.60 1.68
N SER A 44 15.79 3.20 2.71
CA SER A 44 15.42 1.81 2.87
C SER A 44 13.96 1.50 2.53
N GLY A 45 13.18 2.50 2.15
CA GLY A 45 11.77 2.26 1.87
C GLY A 45 11.51 1.74 0.46
N VAL A 46 10.29 1.31 0.22
CA VAL A 46 9.80 0.97 -1.12
C VAL A 46 8.64 1.92 -1.41
N CYS A 47 8.89 2.86 -2.32
CA CYS A 47 7.89 3.84 -2.72
C CYS A 47 7.69 3.70 -4.22
N LEU A 48 6.47 3.43 -4.64
CA LEU A 48 6.19 3.04 -6.02
C LEU A 48 5.12 3.94 -6.64
N ALA A 49 5.24 4.14 -7.94
CA ALA A 49 4.22 4.78 -8.74
C ALA A 49 3.76 3.81 -9.82
N ALA A 50 2.45 3.73 -10.00
CA ALA A 50 1.87 3.04 -11.15
C ALA A 50 1.53 4.11 -12.18
N THR A 51 1.96 3.90 -13.42
CA THR A 51 1.76 4.87 -14.48
C THR A 51 1.04 4.24 -15.66
N ASP A 52 0.32 5.07 -16.40
CA ASP A 52 -0.36 4.61 -17.61
C ASP A 52 0.54 4.76 -18.83
N ALA A 53 -0.01 4.51 -20.01
CA ALA A 53 0.77 4.55 -21.25
C ALA A 53 1.32 5.94 -21.57
N LEU A 54 0.74 6.98 -20.99
CA LEU A 54 1.22 8.36 -21.17
C LEU A 54 2.09 8.82 -20.00
N ASP A 55 2.56 7.88 -19.18
CA ASP A 55 3.40 8.12 -18.01
C ASP A 55 2.70 9.02 -16.96
N ARG A 56 1.38 8.99 -16.91
CA ARG A 56 0.64 9.69 -15.85
C ARG A 56 0.51 8.76 -14.66
N VAL A 57 0.65 9.33 -13.44
CA VAL A 57 0.51 8.54 -12.23
C VAL A 57 -0.97 8.20 -12.03
N VAL A 58 -1.26 6.91 -11.91
CA VAL A 58 -2.62 6.42 -11.68
C VAL A 58 -2.76 5.70 -10.35
N GLY A 59 -1.66 5.55 -9.62
CA GLY A 59 -1.66 4.97 -8.29
C GLY A 59 -0.28 5.04 -7.69
N TYR A 60 -0.20 4.80 -6.39
CA TYR A 60 1.08 4.85 -5.68
C TYR A 60 1.01 4.02 -4.41
N LEU A 61 2.19 3.72 -3.89
CA LEU A 61 2.32 2.90 -2.69
C LEU A 61 3.53 3.38 -1.91
N ILE A 62 3.36 3.55 -0.60
CA ILE A 62 4.45 3.91 0.31
C ILE A 62 4.60 2.81 1.34
N CYS A 63 5.75 2.18 1.37
CA CYS A 63 6.07 1.13 2.32
C CYS A 63 7.39 1.45 2.99
N ALA A 64 7.39 1.51 4.31
CA ALA A 64 8.57 1.84 5.09
C ALA A 64 9.06 0.63 5.84
N ARG A 65 10.36 0.55 6.09
CA ARG A 65 10.93 -0.53 6.86
C ARG A 65 11.30 -0.03 8.23
N TYR A 66 10.82 -0.73 9.25
CA TYR A 66 11.17 -0.45 10.63
C TYR A 66 11.77 -1.73 11.22
N ASP A 67 13.06 -1.70 11.48
CA ASP A 67 13.79 -2.87 11.92
C ASP A 67 13.69 -3.95 10.84
N THR A 68 13.04 -5.07 11.13
CA THR A 68 12.90 -6.16 10.17
C THR A 68 11.49 -6.24 9.57
N VAL A 69 10.62 -5.30 9.90
CA VAL A 69 9.22 -5.35 9.49
C VAL A 69 8.92 -4.23 8.51
N TRP A 70 8.21 -4.56 7.45
CA TRP A 70 7.76 -3.58 6.46
C TRP A 70 6.35 -3.13 6.80
N HIS A 71 6.17 -1.82 6.80
CA HIS A 71 4.88 -1.21 7.12
C HIS A 71 4.31 -0.55 5.88
N LEU A 72 3.21 -1.09 5.37
CA LEU A 72 2.50 -0.46 4.26
C LEU A 72 1.77 0.74 4.82
N MET A 73 2.27 1.93 4.50
CA MET A 73 1.80 3.16 5.12
C MET A 73 0.71 3.84 4.31
N ASN A 74 0.74 3.70 2.99
CA ASN A 74 -0.22 4.37 2.14
C ASN A 74 -0.28 3.67 0.79
N ILE A 75 -1.48 3.49 0.28
CA ILE A 75 -1.69 2.97 -1.07
C ILE A 75 -2.99 3.57 -1.59
N ALA A 76 -2.96 4.04 -2.82
CA ALA A 76 -4.17 4.59 -3.42
C ALA A 76 -4.10 4.47 -4.93
N THR A 77 -5.27 4.44 -5.54
CA THR A 77 -5.40 4.48 -6.99
C THR A 77 -6.27 5.66 -7.36
N GLU A 78 -6.11 6.13 -8.60
CA GLU A 78 -6.99 7.13 -9.16
C GLU A 78 -8.43 6.65 -8.97
N PRO A 79 -9.31 7.45 -8.33
CA PRO A 79 -10.66 6.96 -8.03
C PRO A 79 -11.43 6.47 -9.25
N ASP A 80 -11.22 7.07 -10.41
CA ASP A 80 -11.90 6.68 -11.63
C ASP A 80 -11.39 5.37 -12.20
N LEU A 81 -10.27 4.87 -11.71
CA LEU A 81 -9.64 3.68 -12.23
C LEU A 81 -9.62 2.52 -11.23
N ARG A 82 -10.45 2.59 -10.20
CA ARG A 82 -10.57 1.48 -9.26
C ARG A 82 -11.09 0.25 -10.00
N ARG A 83 -10.70 -0.92 -9.51
CA ARG A 83 -11.08 -2.21 -10.09
C ARG A 83 -10.35 -2.52 -11.39
N HIS A 84 -9.29 -1.78 -11.71
CA HIS A 84 -8.47 -2.08 -12.88
C HIS A 84 -7.19 -2.82 -12.51
N GLY A 85 -7.09 -3.29 -11.27
CA GLY A 85 -5.94 -4.08 -10.84
C GLY A 85 -4.71 -3.28 -10.47
N ILE A 86 -4.82 -1.96 -10.35
CA ILE A 86 -3.66 -1.11 -10.04
C ILE A 86 -3.12 -1.41 -8.65
N ALA A 87 -4.01 -1.47 -7.64
CA ALA A 87 -3.58 -1.77 -6.27
C ALA A 87 -2.95 -3.15 -6.19
N ARG A 88 -3.54 -4.13 -6.88
CA ARG A 88 -2.99 -5.48 -6.92
C ARG A 88 -1.60 -5.49 -7.51
N THR A 89 -1.39 -4.76 -8.58
CA THR A 89 -0.08 -4.67 -9.22
C THR A 89 0.94 -4.00 -8.30
N LEU A 90 0.53 -2.94 -7.61
CA LEU A 90 1.41 -2.27 -6.65
C LEU A 90 1.79 -3.18 -5.49
N LEU A 91 0.84 -3.92 -4.95
CA LEU A 91 1.13 -4.85 -3.84
C LEU A 91 2.04 -5.98 -4.30
N THR A 92 1.82 -6.52 -5.48
CA THR A 92 2.68 -7.55 -6.05
C THR A 92 4.12 -7.04 -6.15
N GLU A 93 4.28 -5.83 -6.66
CA GLU A 93 5.60 -5.26 -6.84
C GLU A 93 6.26 -4.94 -5.49
N MET A 94 5.47 -4.48 -4.51
CA MET A 94 5.99 -4.23 -3.16
C MET A 94 6.59 -5.50 -2.57
N ILE A 95 5.85 -6.59 -2.63
CA ILE A 95 6.31 -7.85 -2.06
C ILE A 95 7.53 -8.37 -2.80
N TRP A 96 7.56 -8.21 -4.12
CA TRP A 96 8.71 -8.60 -4.91
C TRP A 96 9.96 -7.82 -4.51
N ARG A 97 9.83 -6.48 -4.35
CA ARG A 97 10.99 -5.63 -4.06
C ARG A 97 11.42 -5.70 -2.61
N ALA A 98 10.48 -5.78 -1.67
CA ALA A 98 10.79 -5.81 -0.24
C ALA A 98 11.07 -7.21 0.26
N GLY A 99 10.62 -8.22 -0.46
CA GLY A 99 10.94 -9.60 -0.16
C GLY A 99 9.73 -10.45 0.15
N THR A 100 9.65 -11.59 -0.53
CA THR A 100 8.54 -12.54 -0.32
C THR A 100 8.62 -13.21 1.04
N GLU A 101 9.81 -13.21 1.65
CA GLU A 101 10.02 -13.80 2.97
C GLU A 101 9.96 -12.78 4.09
N SER A 102 9.70 -11.53 3.78
CA SER A 102 9.65 -10.47 4.77
C SER A 102 8.31 -10.48 5.49
N GLU A 103 8.31 -9.83 6.66
CA GLU A 103 7.07 -9.58 7.40
C GLU A 103 6.52 -8.20 7.06
N TYR A 104 5.21 -8.12 6.92
CA TYR A 104 4.52 -6.88 6.57
C TYR A 104 3.38 -6.64 7.53
N THR A 105 3.13 -5.37 7.84
CA THR A 105 1.97 -4.99 8.64
C THR A 105 1.32 -3.76 8.04
N LEU A 106 0.05 -3.56 8.35
CA LEU A 106 -0.70 -2.38 7.92
C LEU A 106 -1.86 -2.14 8.87
N GLU A 107 -2.41 -0.92 8.82
CA GLU A 107 -3.67 -0.60 9.45
C GLU A 107 -4.67 -0.26 8.35
N VAL A 108 -5.91 -0.72 8.50
CA VAL A 108 -6.97 -0.46 7.53
C VAL A 108 -8.26 -0.21 8.29
N ARG A 109 -9.09 0.72 7.78
CA ARG A 109 -10.38 0.98 8.41
C ARG A 109 -11.21 -0.30 8.43
N THR A 110 -11.86 -0.55 9.57
CA THR A 110 -12.66 -1.76 9.70
C THR A 110 -13.81 -1.80 8.69
N SER A 111 -14.26 -0.64 8.22
CA SER A 111 -15.33 -0.56 7.23
C SER A 111 -14.85 -0.76 5.79
N ASN A 112 -13.54 -0.78 5.56
CA ASN A 112 -13.01 -0.87 4.20
C ASN A 112 -12.94 -2.32 3.75
N ALA A 113 -14.09 -2.91 3.48
CA ALA A 113 -14.20 -4.32 3.15
C ALA A 113 -13.41 -4.69 1.90
N ALA A 114 -13.40 -3.81 0.91
CA ALA A 114 -12.71 -4.09 -0.35
C ALA A 114 -11.20 -4.18 -0.14
N ALA A 115 -10.63 -3.26 0.65
CA ALA A 115 -9.21 -3.29 0.93
C ALA A 115 -8.83 -4.50 1.77
N ILE A 116 -9.63 -4.80 2.79
CA ILE A 116 -9.38 -5.96 3.65
C ILE A 116 -9.36 -7.24 2.81
N ALA A 117 -10.34 -7.40 1.91
CA ALA A 117 -10.41 -8.57 1.06
C ALA A 117 -9.18 -8.66 0.15
N LEU A 118 -8.74 -7.53 -0.39
CA LEU A 118 -7.56 -7.50 -1.24
C LEU A 118 -6.31 -7.91 -0.45
N TYR A 119 -6.13 -7.35 0.75
CA TYR A 119 -4.97 -7.70 1.57
C TYR A 119 -5.00 -9.17 1.96
N GLN A 120 -6.18 -9.72 2.24
CA GLN A 120 -6.29 -11.15 2.55
C GLN A 120 -5.83 -12.02 1.38
N GLN A 121 -6.08 -11.59 0.15
CA GLN A 121 -5.62 -12.32 -1.02
C GLN A 121 -4.08 -12.33 -1.11
N PHE A 122 -3.43 -11.37 -0.50
CA PHE A 122 -1.97 -11.32 -0.45
C PHE A 122 -1.39 -11.96 0.81
N GLY A 123 -2.23 -12.62 1.61
CA GLY A 123 -1.76 -13.35 2.77
C GLY A 123 -1.78 -12.58 4.07
N PHE A 124 -2.30 -11.36 4.06
CA PHE A 124 -2.48 -10.61 5.30
C PHE A 124 -3.62 -11.17 6.11
N ARG A 125 -3.46 -11.19 7.43
CA ARG A 125 -4.50 -11.66 8.33
C ARG A 125 -4.67 -10.67 9.46
N SER A 126 -5.89 -10.61 10.00
CA SER A 126 -6.19 -9.73 11.13
C SER A 126 -5.39 -10.15 12.36
N ALA A 127 -4.76 -9.18 13.01
CA ALA A 127 -3.98 -9.41 14.21
C ALA A 127 -4.48 -8.57 15.38
N GLY A 128 -5.54 -7.81 15.19
CA GLY A 128 -6.10 -7.00 16.26
C GLY A 128 -6.74 -5.76 15.74
N THR A 129 -7.18 -4.92 16.66
CA THR A 129 -7.89 -3.69 16.35
C THR A 129 -7.33 -2.57 17.20
N ARG A 130 -7.15 -1.39 16.61
CA ARG A 130 -6.83 -0.17 17.35
C ARG A 130 -8.11 0.66 17.43
N PRO A 131 -8.69 0.82 18.62
CA PRO A 131 -9.93 1.58 18.74
C PRO A 131 -9.71 3.06 18.44
N ARG A 132 -10.68 3.66 17.75
CA ARG A 132 -10.71 5.09 17.46
C ARG A 132 -9.40 5.60 16.88
N TYR A 133 -8.86 4.84 15.96
CA TYR A 133 -7.58 5.17 15.34
C TYR A 133 -7.70 6.34 14.36
N TYR A 134 -8.79 6.39 13.59
CA TYR A 134 -8.98 7.41 12.57
C TYR A 134 -9.70 8.61 13.16
N ARG A 135 -9.06 9.78 13.10
CA ARG A 135 -9.57 10.95 13.81
C ARG A 135 -10.76 11.60 13.14
N ASP A 136 -10.94 11.38 11.84
CA ASP A 136 -12.01 12.04 11.10
C ASP A 136 -13.39 11.59 11.58
N ASN A 137 -13.56 10.30 11.89
CA ASN A 137 -14.85 9.79 12.33
C ASN A 137 -14.76 8.84 13.53
N GLY A 138 -13.59 8.71 14.11
CA GLY A 138 -13.40 7.84 15.25
C GLY A 138 -13.43 6.35 14.94
N GLU A 139 -13.31 5.98 13.68
CA GLU A 139 -13.38 4.59 13.28
C GLU A 139 -12.18 3.80 13.77
N ASP A 140 -12.40 2.53 14.08
CA ASP A 140 -11.33 1.61 14.48
C ASP A 140 -10.48 1.23 13.27
N ALA A 141 -9.23 0.87 13.53
CA ALA A 141 -8.36 0.28 12.53
C ALA A 141 -8.21 -1.20 12.78
N MET A 142 -8.30 -1.99 11.73
CA MET A 142 -7.89 -3.39 11.80
C MET A 142 -6.40 -3.43 11.52
N ILE A 143 -5.65 -4.11 12.40
CA ILE A 143 -4.23 -4.34 12.18
C ILE A 143 -4.09 -5.65 11.46
N MET A 144 -3.37 -5.67 10.35
CA MET A 144 -3.15 -6.89 9.59
C MET A 144 -1.67 -7.18 9.48
N TRP A 145 -1.33 -8.45 9.47
CA TRP A 145 0.05 -8.92 9.32
C TRP A 145 0.15 -9.97 8.23
N ARG A 146 1.23 -9.92 7.49
CA ARG A 146 1.62 -10.97 6.57
C ARG A 146 2.99 -11.46 6.99
N THR A 147 3.05 -12.72 7.39
CA THR A 147 4.33 -13.34 7.74
C THR A 147 4.78 -14.24 6.59
N ALA A 148 6.06 -14.54 6.57
CA ALA A 148 6.60 -15.42 5.55
C ALA A 148 5.88 -16.76 5.63
N PRO A 149 5.61 -17.38 4.50
CA PRO A 149 5.06 -18.74 4.52
C PRO A 149 6.17 -19.61 5.02
N THR A 150 6.07 -20.03 6.21
CA THR A 150 7.05 -20.89 6.72
C THR A 150 6.84 -22.19 6.27
N ALA A 151 6.17 -22.25 5.71
CA ALA A 151 6.08 -23.33 5.30
C ALA A 151 6.31 -24.29 6.09
N THR A 152 6.61 -24.27 6.48
CA THR A 152 6.87 -25.09 7.15
C THR A 152 6.12 -25.57 7.65
N THR A 153 5.87 -25.45 7.46
CA THR A 153 5.35 -25.84 7.81
C THR A 153 5.17 -26.75 7.69
N GLY A 154 5.39 -26.83 7.34
CA GLY A 154 5.10 -27.51 7.40
C GLY A 154 5.38 -28.29 7.63
N ALA A 155 5.48 -28.40 7.56
CA ALA A 155 5.70 -29.07 7.91
C ALA A 155 5.34 -29.57 8.55
N ALA A 156 5.34 -29.61 8.68
CA ALA A 156 5.12 -29.95 9.36
C ALA A 156 4.50 -30.50 9.63
N GLY A 157 4.52 -30.62 9.38
CA GLY A 157 3.79 -31.04 9.86
C GLY A 157 3.69 -31.68 9.96
#